data_c4ecb7498e36f6bb7eeed8ddee485488
#
_entry.id   c4ecb7498e36f6bb7eeed8ddee485488
#
_cell.length_a   1.000
_cell.length_b   1.000
_cell.length_c   1.000
_cell.angle_alpha   90.00
_cell.angle_beta   90.00
_cell.angle_gamma   90.00
#
_symmetry.space_group_name_H-M   'P 1'
#
loop_
_entity.id
_entity.type
_entity.pdbx_description
1 polymer ?
#
loop_
_entity_poly.entity_id
_entity_poly.type
_entity_poly.pdbx_seq_one_letter_code
_entity_poly.pdbx_strand_id
1 'polypeptide(L)'
;MKTELVDVSPTRKELKIEIDAADVRAEMDRVTERYAAAVNVPGFRKGRAPSSVVRQRYKNEIRGEAVQNLVPHAVNEAINESALNVIGEPDIHLSNDEALEKLGEQPLSVHVHVEVLPEVALGEYKGLEVARRMRPVTDETVAEMLENLREQSASLQPVEDRASAAGDTVTVNFTGKYIEPPDAEDIKADDVQVVLGGEGVLEDFTEQLTGTKPDDVKTFRVSYPSDFSSQGLAGKVIDYTATVTGVSRKELPEVDDEWAKTFGEDIDSLQTLRDKLRENLTERARVESEHRMRDEVMGKLLDAHEFDVPESLVKSQARRLLESTVRDMMQRGMDPRNQELDWENLQGMMEARATEDLRGSILLERIADAEEIEPSAEEIEREIEVIAQGARQSVEQVRAALTKQGGERSIADRLRHRKALDLLIENARVSDEEWREDAPPTEAAPEAATAQADETNAGGETPSGEAKAGDEQVGS
;
A
#
# COMPACT_ATOMS: atom_id res chain seq x y z
N MET A 1 36.56 -24.75 9.99
CA MET A 1 35.69 -23.65 10.45
C MET A 1 35.07 -24.05 11.80
N LYS A 2 34.91 -23.12 12.73
CA LYS A 2 34.18 -23.33 14.00
C LYS A 2 33.06 -22.30 14.09
N THR A 3 31.87 -22.76 14.49
CA THR A 3 30.69 -21.91 14.62
C THR A 3 30.16 -22.01 16.06
N GLU A 4 29.90 -20.90 16.69
CA GLU A 4 29.25 -20.80 17.99
C GLU A 4 27.98 -19.96 17.82
N LEU A 5 26.83 -20.50 18.25
CA LEU A 5 25.55 -19.82 18.24
C LEU A 5 25.27 -19.22 19.62
N VAL A 6 24.96 -17.95 19.68
CA VAL A 6 24.59 -17.22 20.89
C VAL A 6 23.22 -16.59 20.73
N ASP A 7 22.31 -16.85 21.64
CA ASP A 7 20.99 -16.21 21.67
C ASP A 7 21.11 -14.81 22.28
N VAL A 8 20.82 -13.79 21.48
CA VAL A 8 20.85 -12.38 21.91
C VAL A 8 19.47 -11.93 22.38
N SER A 9 18.44 -12.29 21.61
CA SER A 9 17.04 -12.05 21.94
C SER A 9 16.17 -13.15 21.29
N PRO A 10 14.86 -13.22 21.59
CA PRO A 10 13.95 -14.17 20.93
C PRO A 10 13.96 -14.09 19.40
N THR A 11 14.22 -12.90 18.85
CA THR A 11 14.20 -12.62 17.41
C THR A 11 15.58 -12.42 16.81
N ARG A 12 16.65 -12.38 17.62
CA ARG A 12 18.01 -12.07 17.16
C ARG A 12 19.02 -13.04 17.74
N LYS A 13 19.79 -13.65 16.86
CA LYS A 13 20.87 -14.57 17.22
C LYS A 13 22.21 -14.06 16.68
N GLU A 14 23.31 -14.37 17.38
CA GLU A 14 24.67 -14.06 16.95
C GLU A 14 25.38 -15.39 16.59
N LEU A 15 25.90 -15.46 15.37
CA LEU A 15 26.80 -16.53 14.94
C LEU A 15 28.21 -16.01 15.00
N LYS A 16 29.04 -16.61 15.86
CA LYS A 16 30.48 -16.37 15.92
C LYS A 16 31.19 -17.43 15.08
N ILE A 17 31.76 -16.99 13.98
CA ILE A 17 32.38 -17.86 12.98
C ILE A 17 33.90 -17.64 13.05
N GLU A 18 34.65 -18.70 13.26
CA GLU A 18 36.09 -18.69 13.19
C GLU A 18 36.56 -19.47 11.94
N ILE A 19 37.10 -18.73 10.96
CA ILE A 19 37.60 -19.30 9.70
C ILE A 19 39.10 -19.58 9.88
N ASP A 20 39.51 -20.82 9.64
CA ASP A 20 40.89 -21.25 9.83
C ASP A 20 41.89 -20.47 8.95
N ALA A 21 43.03 -20.13 9.50
CA ALA A 21 44.08 -19.39 8.78
C ALA A 21 44.57 -20.13 7.51
N ALA A 22 44.38 -21.46 7.46
CA ALA A 22 44.71 -22.25 6.28
C ALA A 22 43.76 -21.97 5.10
N ASP A 23 42.46 -21.86 5.36
CA ASP A 23 41.43 -21.58 4.37
C ASP A 23 41.55 -20.16 3.84
N VAL A 24 41.81 -19.20 4.75
CA VAL A 24 42.09 -17.81 4.40
C VAL A 24 43.30 -17.71 3.46
N ARG A 25 44.39 -18.43 3.78
CA ARG A 25 45.58 -18.46 2.89
C ARG A 25 45.29 -19.06 1.53
N ALA A 26 44.56 -20.16 1.49
CA ALA A 26 44.18 -20.84 0.25
C ALA A 26 43.38 -19.90 -0.67
N GLU A 27 42.43 -19.15 -0.10
CA GLU A 27 41.67 -18.18 -0.89
C GLU A 27 42.52 -16.98 -1.35
N MET A 28 43.37 -16.44 -0.46
CA MET A 28 44.32 -15.41 -0.86
C MET A 28 45.27 -15.84 -1.99
N ASP A 29 45.69 -17.10 -1.98
CA ASP A 29 46.49 -17.67 -3.05
C ASP A 29 45.71 -17.74 -4.36
N ARG A 30 44.46 -18.22 -4.31
CA ARG A 30 43.54 -18.28 -5.46
C ARG A 30 43.26 -16.90 -6.07
N VAL A 31 42.97 -15.89 -5.20
CA VAL A 31 42.79 -14.51 -5.64
C VAL A 31 44.08 -13.95 -6.24
N THR A 32 45.26 -14.23 -5.63
CA THR A 32 46.59 -13.81 -6.14
C THR A 32 46.84 -14.35 -7.52
N GLU A 33 46.52 -15.63 -7.80
CA GLU A 33 46.69 -16.26 -9.12
C GLU A 33 45.79 -15.61 -10.15
N ARG A 34 44.54 -15.28 -9.79
CA ARG A 34 43.59 -14.58 -10.66
C ARG A 34 44.10 -13.18 -11.01
N TYR A 35 44.62 -12.43 -10.01
CA TYR A 35 45.24 -11.12 -10.26
C TYR A 35 46.49 -11.26 -11.16
N ALA A 36 47.35 -12.24 -10.92
CA ALA A 36 48.55 -12.47 -11.74
C ALA A 36 48.22 -12.72 -13.22
N ALA A 37 47.09 -13.38 -13.50
CA ALA A 37 46.63 -13.62 -14.87
C ALA A 37 45.95 -12.38 -15.50
N ALA A 38 45.25 -11.58 -14.73
CA ALA A 38 44.40 -10.50 -15.21
C ALA A 38 45.11 -9.14 -15.31
N VAL A 39 45.97 -8.80 -14.32
CA VAL A 39 46.52 -7.46 -14.13
C VAL A 39 47.85 -7.30 -14.91
N ASN A 40 48.06 -6.07 -15.38
CA ASN A 40 49.35 -5.70 -16.00
C ASN A 40 50.31 -5.14 -14.95
N VAL A 41 51.32 -5.92 -14.60
CA VAL A 41 52.34 -5.51 -13.61
C VAL A 41 53.54 -4.88 -14.38
N PRO A 42 53.86 -3.62 -14.12
CA PRO A 42 55.01 -2.98 -14.77
C PRO A 42 56.31 -3.80 -14.58
N GLY A 43 57.03 -4.03 -15.67
CA GLY A 43 58.24 -4.86 -15.70
C GLY A 43 58.00 -6.34 -16.00
N PHE A 44 56.77 -6.79 -16.12
CA PHE A 44 56.44 -8.18 -16.47
C PHE A 44 55.44 -8.24 -17.64
N ARG A 45 55.56 -9.26 -18.47
CA ARG A 45 54.54 -9.55 -19.48
C ARG A 45 53.25 -10.02 -18.77
N LYS A 46 52.07 -9.57 -19.27
CA LYS A 46 50.76 -9.95 -18.74
C LYS A 46 50.65 -11.46 -18.50
N GLY A 47 50.26 -11.87 -17.31
CA GLY A 47 50.14 -13.26 -16.89
C GLY A 47 51.48 -13.95 -16.55
N ARG A 48 52.61 -13.24 -16.45
CA ARG A 48 53.94 -13.78 -16.12
C ARG A 48 54.59 -13.14 -14.90
N ALA A 49 53.90 -12.30 -14.16
CA ALA A 49 54.37 -11.74 -12.91
C ALA A 49 54.43 -12.81 -11.81
N PRO A 50 55.50 -12.92 -11.02
CA PRO A 50 55.57 -13.82 -9.86
C PRO A 50 54.47 -13.47 -8.84
N SER A 51 53.82 -14.48 -8.25
CA SER A 51 52.74 -14.30 -7.25
C SER A 51 53.18 -13.45 -6.06
N SER A 52 54.47 -13.51 -5.66
CA SER A 52 55.00 -12.69 -4.58
C SER A 52 54.98 -11.18 -4.89
N VAL A 53 55.30 -10.81 -6.12
CA VAL A 53 55.26 -9.40 -6.57
C VAL A 53 53.84 -8.90 -6.67
N VAL A 54 52.92 -9.72 -7.21
CA VAL A 54 51.50 -9.41 -7.29
C VAL A 54 50.90 -9.22 -5.89
N ARG A 55 51.17 -10.14 -4.96
CA ARG A 55 50.72 -10.09 -3.58
C ARG A 55 51.21 -8.84 -2.82
N GLN A 56 52.47 -8.45 -3.06
CA GLN A 56 53.02 -7.26 -2.41
C GLN A 56 52.40 -5.98 -2.97
N ARG A 57 52.16 -5.91 -4.29
CA ARG A 57 51.68 -4.71 -4.97
C ARG A 57 50.16 -4.50 -4.80
N TYR A 58 49.39 -5.57 -4.78
CA TYR A 58 47.94 -5.56 -4.70
C TYR A 58 47.46 -6.17 -3.37
N LYS A 59 48.22 -5.92 -2.29
CA LYS A 59 48.00 -6.54 -0.99
C LYS A 59 46.61 -6.25 -0.43
N ASN A 60 46.14 -5.02 -0.51
CA ASN A 60 44.86 -4.61 0.05
C ASN A 60 43.69 -5.10 -0.80
N GLU A 61 43.81 -5.04 -2.11
CA GLU A 61 42.82 -5.53 -3.06
C GLU A 61 42.63 -7.05 -2.94
N ILE A 62 43.74 -7.80 -2.86
CA ILE A 62 43.70 -9.27 -2.70
C ILE A 62 43.07 -9.63 -1.36
N ARG A 63 43.39 -8.90 -0.29
CA ARG A 63 42.79 -9.14 1.03
C ARG A 63 41.30 -8.84 1.01
N GLY A 64 40.90 -7.69 0.47
CA GLY A 64 39.50 -7.29 0.36
C GLY A 64 38.68 -8.31 -0.43
N GLU A 65 39.20 -8.76 -1.57
CA GLU A 65 38.52 -9.74 -2.42
C GLU A 65 38.46 -11.14 -1.77
N ALA A 66 39.53 -11.55 -1.07
CA ALA A 66 39.53 -12.80 -0.32
C ALA A 66 38.47 -12.81 0.80
N VAL A 67 38.33 -11.71 1.53
CA VAL A 67 37.28 -11.56 2.55
C VAL A 67 35.89 -11.58 1.90
N GLN A 68 35.69 -10.81 0.82
CA GLN A 68 34.42 -10.78 0.08
C GLN A 68 33.99 -12.15 -0.45
N ASN A 69 34.92 -13.04 -0.76
CA ASN A 69 34.61 -14.39 -1.21
C ASN A 69 34.37 -15.36 -0.04
N LEU A 70 35.21 -15.30 1.00
CA LEU A 70 35.15 -16.25 2.11
C LEU A 70 34.01 -16.00 3.08
N VAL A 71 33.78 -14.74 3.46
CA VAL A 71 32.82 -14.43 4.52
C VAL A 71 31.40 -14.83 4.15
N PRO A 72 30.85 -14.49 2.99
CA PRO A 72 29.51 -14.93 2.62
C PRO A 72 29.36 -16.47 2.55
N HIS A 73 30.40 -17.17 2.11
CA HIS A 73 30.39 -18.62 2.03
C HIS A 73 30.35 -19.23 3.45
N ALA A 74 31.23 -18.75 4.35
CA ALA A 74 31.26 -19.21 5.73
C ALA A 74 29.98 -18.90 6.51
N VAL A 75 29.38 -17.72 6.25
CA VAL A 75 28.09 -17.33 6.86
C VAL A 75 26.97 -18.27 6.40
N ASN A 76 26.86 -18.52 5.09
CA ASN A 76 25.84 -19.43 4.58
C ASN A 76 26.02 -20.87 5.10
N GLU A 77 27.25 -21.35 5.20
CA GLU A 77 27.55 -22.67 5.75
C GLU A 77 27.14 -22.74 7.24
N ALA A 78 27.50 -21.71 8.03
CA ALA A 78 27.15 -21.62 9.45
C ALA A 78 25.63 -21.55 9.69
N ILE A 79 24.89 -20.79 8.87
CA ILE A 79 23.43 -20.71 8.92
C ILE A 79 22.82 -22.08 8.63
N ASN A 80 23.29 -22.77 7.59
CA ASN A 80 22.80 -24.09 7.22
C ASN A 80 23.10 -25.16 8.30
N GLU A 81 24.30 -25.14 8.87
CA GLU A 81 24.67 -26.05 9.97
C GLU A 81 23.83 -25.82 11.22
N SER A 82 23.48 -24.55 11.50
CA SER A 82 22.66 -24.19 12.65
C SER A 82 21.16 -24.41 12.44
N ALA A 83 20.73 -24.82 11.23
CA ALA A 83 19.34 -25.01 10.83
C ALA A 83 18.44 -23.81 11.15
N LEU A 84 18.98 -22.59 11.03
CA LEU A 84 18.26 -21.35 11.33
C LEU A 84 17.47 -20.89 10.10
N ASN A 85 16.20 -20.57 10.32
CA ASN A 85 15.39 -19.85 9.34
C ASN A 85 15.67 -18.34 9.48
N VAL A 86 16.72 -17.89 8.80
CA VAL A 86 17.16 -16.50 8.84
C VAL A 86 16.23 -15.62 8.01
N ILE A 87 15.87 -14.46 8.57
CA ILE A 87 15.04 -13.44 7.96
C ILE A 87 15.90 -12.24 7.61
N GLY A 88 15.68 -11.71 6.39
CA GLY A 88 16.46 -10.58 5.92
C GLY A 88 17.91 -10.92 5.60
N GLU A 89 18.73 -9.90 5.48
CA GLU A 89 20.16 -10.03 5.22
C GLU A 89 20.93 -10.12 6.54
N PRO A 90 21.87 -11.09 6.68
CA PRO A 90 22.74 -11.17 7.84
C PRO A 90 23.58 -9.90 8.00
N ASP A 91 23.63 -9.36 9.22
CA ASP A 91 24.50 -8.21 9.55
C ASP A 91 25.88 -8.72 9.97
N ILE A 92 26.89 -8.48 9.14
CA ILE A 92 28.20 -9.08 9.22
C ILE A 92 29.22 -8.07 9.77
N HIS A 93 29.80 -8.37 10.91
CA HIS A 93 30.85 -7.59 11.56
C HIS A 93 32.16 -8.38 11.65
N LEU A 94 33.24 -7.76 11.18
CA LEU A 94 34.58 -8.29 11.37
C LEU A 94 35.10 -7.83 12.74
N SER A 95 35.67 -8.75 13.51
CA SER A 95 36.05 -8.51 14.90
C SER A 95 37.09 -7.43 15.11
N ASN A 96 37.94 -7.12 14.10
CA ASN A 96 39.04 -6.12 14.21
C ASN A 96 39.59 -5.73 12.83
N ASP A 97 39.84 -4.45 12.63
CA ASP A 97 40.66 -3.94 11.50
C ASP A 97 42.09 -4.53 11.49
N GLU A 98 42.66 -4.81 12.69
CA GLU A 98 43.94 -5.50 12.82
C GLU A 98 43.90 -6.94 12.31
N ALA A 99 42.75 -7.62 12.33
CA ALA A 99 42.59 -8.97 11.76
C ALA A 99 42.79 -8.95 10.24
N LEU A 100 42.37 -7.88 9.57
CA LEU A 100 42.61 -7.66 8.13
C LEU A 100 44.12 -7.45 7.83
N GLU A 101 44.87 -6.82 8.72
CA GLU A 101 46.31 -6.64 8.53
C GLU A 101 47.07 -7.96 8.64
N LYS A 102 46.61 -8.89 9.49
CA LYS A 102 47.24 -10.20 9.77
C LYS A 102 46.46 -11.35 9.07
N LEU A 103 45.73 -11.01 8.03
CA LEU A 103 44.90 -11.98 7.29
C LEU A 103 45.76 -13.15 6.74
N GLY A 104 45.36 -14.37 7.09
CA GLY A 104 46.10 -15.59 6.76
C GLY A 104 47.23 -16.00 7.76
N GLU A 105 47.57 -15.16 8.74
CA GLU A 105 48.49 -15.50 9.81
C GLU A 105 47.77 -16.06 11.03
N GLN A 106 46.55 -15.57 11.27
CA GLN A 106 45.66 -15.97 12.37
C GLN A 106 44.27 -16.36 11.78
N PRO A 107 43.45 -17.13 12.49
CA PRO A 107 42.08 -17.36 12.15
C PRO A 107 41.31 -16.04 11.99
N LEU A 108 40.37 -15.97 11.07
CA LEU A 108 39.51 -14.80 10.87
C LEU A 108 38.23 -15.01 11.68
N SER A 109 37.98 -14.17 12.65
CA SER A 109 36.75 -14.18 13.45
C SER A 109 35.72 -13.21 12.87
N VAL A 110 34.55 -13.71 12.60
CA VAL A 110 33.41 -12.96 12.03
C VAL A 110 32.24 -13.10 13.00
N HIS A 111 31.62 -11.98 13.35
CA HIS A 111 30.39 -11.91 14.12
C HIS A 111 29.24 -11.59 13.16
N VAL A 112 28.24 -12.44 13.17
CA VAL A 112 27.08 -12.32 12.26
C VAL A 112 25.82 -12.26 13.09
N HIS A 113 25.12 -11.14 13.04
CA HIS A 113 23.80 -11.03 13.62
C HIS A 113 22.76 -11.45 12.60
N VAL A 114 21.93 -12.39 12.98
CA VAL A 114 20.83 -12.89 12.15
C VAL A 114 19.50 -12.71 12.87
N GLU A 115 18.49 -12.33 12.13
CA GLU A 115 17.12 -12.28 12.64
C GLU A 115 16.41 -13.59 12.33
N VAL A 116 15.61 -14.07 13.28
CA VAL A 116 14.84 -15.31 13.17
C VAL A 116 13.41 -15.07 13.65
N LEU A 117 12.45 -15.89 13.19
CA LEU A 117 11.11 -15.87 13.76
C LEU A 117 11.15 -16.36 15.21
N PRO A 118 10.44 -15.70 16.14
CA PRO A 118 10.36 -16.16 17.51
C PRO A 118 9.59 -17.48 17.62
N GLU A 119 9.95 -18.30 18.59
CA GLU A 119 9.12 -19.42 18.99
C GLU A 119 7.98 -18.91 19.87
N VAL A 120 6.77 -18.85 19.29
CA VAL A 120 5.58 -18.41 20.02
C VAL A 120 4.87 -19.60 20.61
N ALA A 121 4.74 -19.63 21.93
CA ALA A 121 3.90 -20.58 22.62
C ALA A 121 2.45 -20.13 22.57
N LEU A 122 1.59 -20.95 21.98
CA LEU A 122 0.15 -20.69 21.95
C LEU A 122 -0.46 -20.86 23.34
N GLY A 123 -1.13 -19.81 23.84
CA GLY A 123 -1.99 -19.86 25.02
C GLY A 123 -3.37 -20.42 24.70
N GLU A 124 -4.37 -20.05 25.50
CA GLU A 124 -5.76 -20.38 25.20
C GLU A 124 -6.27 -19.47 24.09
N TYR A 125 -6.45 -20.00 22.89
CA TYR A 125 -6.95 -19.27 21.71
C TYR A 125 -8.37 -19.68 21.31
N LYS A 126 -8.93 -20.73 21.92
CA LYS A 126 -10.33 -21.16 21.72
C LYS A 126 -11.24 -20.61 22.80
N GLY A 127 -12.47 -20.29 22.42
CA GLY A 127 -13.48 -19.79 23.37
C GLY A 127 -13.31 -18.32 23.73
N LEU A 128 -12.68 -17.52 22.87
CA LEU A 128 -12.59 -16.07 23.01
C LEU A 128 -14.01 -15.46 23.07
N GLU A 129 -14.25 -14.55 24.01
CA GLU A 129 -15.54 -13.88 24.15
C GLU A 129 -15.58 -12.68 23.20
N VAL A 130 -16.47 -12.68 22.21
CA VAL A 130 -16.58 -11.60 21.22
C VAL A 130 -18.03 -11.11 21.13
N ALA A 131 -18.19 -9.82 20.85
CA ALA A 131 -19.49 -9.22 20.70
C ALA A 131 -19.89 -9.09 19.24
N ARG A 132 -21.06 -9.64 18.89
CA ARG A 132 -21.65 -9.40 17.58
C ARG A 132 -22.53 -8.17 17.67
N ARG A 133 -22.14 -7.07 17.02
CA ARG A 133 -22.88 -5.82 16.94
C ARG A 133 -23.28 -5.59 15.49
N MET A 134 -24.55 -5.70 15.19
CA MET A 134 -25.08 -5.49 13.84
C MET A 134 -25.85 -4.17 13.81
N ARG A 135 -25.56 -3.30 12.85
CA ARG A 135 -26.30 -2.06 12.66
C ARG A 135 -27.76 -2.39 12.31
N PRO A 136 -28.75 -1.87 13.07
CA PRO A 136 -30.15 -2.15 12.79
C PRO A 136 -30.57 -1.47 11.47
N VAL A 137 -31.22 -2.23 10.60
CA VAL A 137 -31.80 -1.69 9.36
C VAL A 137 -33.27 -1.39 9.65
N THR A 138 -33.55 -0.10 9.86
CA THR A 138 -34.91 0.39 10.16
C THR A 138 -35.60 0.87 8.86
N ASP A 139 -36.91 1.10 8.94
CA ASP A 139 -37.64 1.69 7.81
C ASP A 139 -37.17 3.12 7.50
N GLU A 140 -36.61 3.83 8.50
CA GLU A 140 -36.01 5.15 8.34
C GLU A 140 -34.73 5.09 7.50
N THR A 141 -33.84 4.13 7.81
CA THR A 141 -32.59 3.97 7.02
C THR A 141 -32.87 3.57 5.55
N VAL A 142 -33.92 2.79 5.33
CA VAL A 142 -34.38 2.45 3.97
C VAL A 142 -34.97 3.68 3.28
N ALA A 143 -35.72 4.52 4.00
CA ALA A 143 -36.29 5.75 3.45
C ALA A 143 -35.20 6.78 3.12
N GLU A 144 -34.20 6.94 3.98
CA GLU A 144 -33.01 7.79 3.71
C GLU A 144 -32.25 7.32 2.46
N MET A 145 -32.03 6.02 2.34
CA MET A 145 -31.36 5.48 1.15
C MET A 145 -32.17 5.68 -0.13
N LEU A 146 -33.49 5.56 -0.03
CA LEU A 146 -34.40 5.84 -1.13
C LEU A 146 -34.38 7.31 -1.54
N GLU A 147 -34.35 8.24 -0.57
CA GLU A 147 -34.25 9.68 -0.86
C GLU A 147 -32.88 10.02 -1.48
N ASN A 148 -31.80 9.42 -1.00
CA ASN A 148 -30.47 9.57 -1.64
C ASN A 148 -30.48 9.10 -3.09
N LEU A 149 -31.12 7.97 -3.39
CA LEU A 149 -31.28 7.50 -4.77
C LEU A 149 -32.13 8.46 -5.62
N ARG A 150 -33.17 9.01 -5.03
CA ARG A 150 -34.03 10.03 -5.67
C ARG A 150 -33.23 11.28 -6.01
N GLU A 151 -32.39 11.76 -5.08
CA GLU A 151 -31.53 12.90 -5.28
C GLU A 151 -30.50 12.67 -6.38
N GLN A 152 -29.90 11.46 -6.43
CA GLN A 152 -28.96 11.06 -7.47
C GLN A 152 -29.61 10.91 -8.85
N SER A 153 -30.91 10.59 -8.88
CA SER A 153 -31.72 10.47 -10.11
C SER A 153 -32.32 11.78 -10.56
N ALA A 154 -32.04 12.89 -9.87
CA ALA A 154 -32.57 14.20 -10.24
C ALA A 154 -32.11 14.63 -11.62
N SER A 155 -33.01 15.17 -12.41
CA SER A 155 -32.73 15.77 -13.71
C SER A 155 -32.55 17.29 -13.62
N LEU A 156 -31.66 17.83 -14.43
CA LEU A 156 -31.48 19.27 -14.55
C LEU A 156 -32.37 19.79 -15.68
N GLN A 157 -33.43 20.52 -15.32
CA GLN A 157 -34.35 21.15 -16.29
C GLN A 157 -33.92 22.59 -16.55
N PRO A 158 -33.70 22.98 -17.82
CA PRO A 158 -33.38 24.37 -18.15
C PRO A 158 -34.46 25.34 -17.71
N VAL A 159 -34.06 26.45 -17.14
CA VAL A 159 -34.95 27.53 -16.70
C VAL A 159 -34.73 28.73 -17.61
N GLU A 160 -35.67 29.03 -18.51
CA GLU A 160 -35.58 30.14 -19.48
C GLU A 160 -36.41 31.36 -19.06
N ASP A 161 -37.43 31.15 -18.26
CA ASP A 161 -38.50 32.14 -17.99
C ASP A 161 -38.20 33.05 -16.80
N ARG A 162 -37.28 32.67 -15.93
CA ARG A 162 -36.94 33.43 -14.72
C ARG A 162 -35.44 33.51 -14.48
N ALA A 163 -35.02 34.39 -13.61
CA ALA A 163 -33.67 34.44 -13.11
C ALA A 163 -33.40 33.29 -12.14
N SER A 164 -32.14 32.94 -11.93
CA SER A 164 -31.66 31.95 -11.00
C SER A 164 -32.10 32.22 -9.56
N ALA A 165 -32.42 31.19 -8.81
CA ALA A 165 -32.82 31.27 -7.41
C ALA A 165 -32.00 30.26 -6.59
N ALA A 166 -32.04 30.39 -5.25
CA ALA A 166 -31.41 29.40 -4.37
C ALA A 166 -31.94 27.99 -4.67
N GLY A 167 -31.03 27.01 -4.75
CA GLY A 167 -31.32 25.62 -5.14
C GLY A 167 -31.23 25.35 -6.63
N ASP A 168 -31.11 26.38 -7.50
CA ASP A 168 -30.85 26.17 -8.92
C ASP A 168 -29.37 25.87 -9.18
N THR A 169 -29.08 25.13 -10.25
CA THR A 169 -27.74 24.92 -10.76
C THR A 169 -27.46 25.92 -11.87
N VAL A 170 -26.46 26.74 -11.69
CA VAL A 170 -26.01 27.72 -12.69
C VAL A 170 -24.75 27.20 -13.35
N THR A 171 -24.77 27.04 -14.67
CA THR A 171 -23.58 26.70 -15.46
C THR A 171 -22.86 27.99 -15.84
N VAL A 172 -21.58 28.08 -15.50
CA VAL A 172 -20.80 29.31 -15.69
C VAL A 172 -19.41 29.01 -16.24
N ASN A 173 -18.91 29.96 -17.05
CA ASN A 173 -17.51 30.01 -17.44
C ASN A 173 -16.81 31.02 -16.54
N PHE A 174 -15.82 30.60 -15.81
CA PHE A 174 -15.05 31.43 -14.91
C PHE A 174 -13.71 31.84 -15.50
N THR A 175 -13.36 33.11 -15.32
CA THR A 175 -11.99 33.60 -15.43
C THR A 175 -11.63 34.26 -14.10
N GLY A 176 -10.67 33.72 -13.37
CA GLY A 176 -10.23 34.22 -12.07
C GLY A 176 -8.83 34.82 -12.15
N LYS A 177 -8.66 36.04 -11.64
CA LYS A 177 -7.35 36.68 -11.51
C LYS A 177 -6.96 36.79 -10.06
N TYR A 178 -5.77 36.28 -9.72
CA TYR A 178 -5.23 36.43 -8.38
C TYR A 178 -4.90 37.92 -8.10
N ILE A 179 -5.35 38.40 -6.95
CA ILE A 179 -4.94 39.71 -6.43
C ILE A 179 -3.70 39.54 -5.56
N GLU A 180 -3.67 38.44 -4.78
CA GLU A 180 -2.54 38.05 -3.94
C GLU A 180 -2.32 36.53 -4.06
N PRO A 181 -1.15 36.10 -4.56
CA PRO A 181 -0.03 36.85 -5.16
C PRO A 181 -0.33 37.30 -6.62
N PRO A 182 0.13 38.48 -7.07
CA PRO A 182 -0.26 39.05 -8.38
C PRO A 182 0.38 38.32 -9.59
N ASP A 183 1.35 37.44 -9.39
CA ASP A 183 2.08 36.74 -10.45
C ASP A 183 1.58 35.31 -10.72
N ALA A 184 0.46 34.89 -10.12
CA ALA A 184 -0.13 33.59 -10.36
C ALA A 184 -0.88 33.56 -11.71
N GLU A 185 -0.85 32.41 -12.38
CA GLU A 185 -1.56 32.22 -13.66
C GLU A 185 -3.09 32.38 -13.46
N ASP A 186 -3.74 33.02 -14.43
CA ASP A 186 -5.19 33.22 -14.43
C ASP A 186 -5.91 31.87 -14.40
N ILE A 187 -6.91 31.71 -13.54
CA ILE A 187 -7.77 30.53 -13.50
C ILE A 187 -8.78 30.64 -14.63
N LYS A 188 -8.90 29.58 -15.43
CA LYS A 188 -9.97 29.45 -16.42
C LYS A 188 -10.65 28.12 -16.22
N ALA A 189 -11.96 28.15 -16.11
CA ALA A 189 -12.79 26.95 -16.00
C ALA A 189 -14.09 27.19 -16.79
N ASP A 190 -14.34 26.32 -17.73
CA ASP A 190 -15.52 26.38 -18.58
C ASP A 190 -16.56 25.36 -18.13
N ASP A 191 -17.84 25.65 -18.32
CA ASP A 191 -19.00 24.81 -18.03
C ASP A 191 -19.06 24.29 -16.58
N VAL A 192 -18.63 25.10 -15.63
CA VAL A 192 -18.69 24.76 -14.21
C VAL A 192 -20.12 24.87 -13.71
N GLN A 193 -20.63 23.81 -13.13
CA GLN A 193 -21.95 23.77 -12.51
C GLN A 193 -21.86 24.18 -11.04
N VAL A 194 -22.55 25.22 -10.66
CA VAL A 194 -22.62 25.76 -9.30
C VAL A 194 -24.05 25.64 -8.79
N VAL A 195 -24.26 24.86 -7.75
CA VAL A 195 -25.57 24.76 -7.06
C VAL A 195 -25.68 25.91 -6.08
N LEU A 196 -26.60 26.83 -6.30
CA LEU A 196 -26.77 28.03 -5.47
C LEU A 196 -27.25 27.66 -4.06
N GLY A 197 -26.43 27.94 -3.04
CA GLY A 197 -26.69 27.53 -1.65
C GLY A 197 -26.40 26.05 -1.36
N GLY A 198 -25.73 25.37 -2.27
CA GLY A 198 -25.30 23.99 -2.09
C GLY A 198 -24.13 23.86 -1.10
N GLU A 199 -23.98 22.67 -0.54
CA GLU A 199 -22.89 22.33 0.37
C GLU A 199 -21.54 22.48 -0.33
N GLY A 200 -20.58 23.20 0.29
CA GLY A 200 -19.26 23.45 -0.29
C GLY A 200 -19.18 24.64 -1.28
N VAL A 201 -20.28 25.32 -1.57
CA VAL A 201 -20.28 26.56 -2.36
C VAL A 201 -20.19 27.76 -1.43
N LEU A 202 -19.16 28.60 -1.64
CA LEU A 202 -19.01 29.83 -0.85
C LEU A 202 -20.21 30.78 -1.03
N GLU A 203 -20.59 31.46 0.04
CA GLU A 203 -21.70 32.43 0.02
C GLU A 203 -21.53 33.49 -1.07
N ASP A 204 -20.30 33.97 -1.29
CA ASP A 204 -19.99 34.96 -2.33
C ASP A 204 -20.46 34.51 -3.74
N PHE A 205 -20.27 33.22 -4.09
CA PHE A 205 -20.77 32.71 -5.37
C PHE A 205 -22.29 32.62 -5.39
N THR A 206 -22.90 32.19 -4.30
CA THR A 206 -24.36 32.08 -4.19
C THR A 206 -25.03 33.46 -4.31
N GLU A 207 -24.51 34.47 -3.61
CA GLU A 207 -25.06 35.84 -3.63
C GLU A 207 -24.93 36.48 -5.01
N GLN A 208 -23.75 36.34 -5.64
CA GLN A 208 -23.48 37.04 -6.91
C GLN A 208 -24.13 36.35 -8.11
N LEU A 209 -24.32 35.02 -8.04
CA LEU A 209 -24.95 34.27 -9.12
C LEU A 209 -26.47 34.13 -8.95
N THR A 210 -27.02 34.44 -7.78
CA THR A 210 -28.48 34.52 -7.59
C THR A 210 -29.06 35.70 -8.36
N GLY A 211 -30.16 35.48 -9.07
CA GLY A 211 -30.83 36.49 -9.86
C GLY A 211 -30.22 36.70 -11.26
N THR A 212 -29.30 35.86 -11.70
CA THR A 212 -28.71 35.93 -13.03
C THR A 212 -29.51 35.14 -14.06
N LYS A 213 -29.31 35.46 -15.33
CA LYS A 213 -29.87 34.80 -16.50
C LYS A 213 -28.75 34.33 -17.43
N PRO A 214 -29.04 33.40 -18.37
CA PRO A 214 -28.08 33.06 -19.41
C PRO A 214 -27.59 34.33 -20.14
N ASP A 215 -26.29 34.33 -20.48
CA ASP A 215 -25.52 35.45 -21.07
C ASP A 215 -25.18 36.59 -20.11
N ASP A 216 -25.59 36.55 -18.85
CA ASP A 216 -25.15 37.54 -17.85
C ASP A 216 -23.68 37.37 -17.52
N VAL A 217 -22.98 38.50 -17.42
CA VAL A 217 -21.57 38.55 -16.96
C VAL A 217 -21.51 39.25 -15.61
N LYS A 218 -20.94 38.59 -14.63
CA LYS A 218 -20.74 39.13 -13.29
C LYS A 218 -19.26 39.13 -12.94
N THR A 219 -18.80 40.21 -12.32
CA THR A 219 -17.45 40.32 -11.78
C THR A 219 -17.54 40.55 -10.28
N PHE A 220 -16.93 39.68 -9.52
CA PHE A 220 -16.97 39.72 -8.06
C PHE A 220 -15.67 39.16 -7.46
N ARG A 221 -15.41 39.53 -6.23
CA ARG A 221 -14.24 39.16 -5.48
C ARG A 221 -14.60 38.05 -4.50
N VAL A 222 -13.77 37.04 -4.43
CA VAL A 222 -13.89 35.91 -3.47
C VAL A 222 -12.64 35.85 -2.61
N SER A 223 -12.82 35.81 -1.31
CA SER A 223 -11.75 35.63 -0.34
C SER A 223 -11.84 34.21 0.25
N TYR A 224 -10.90 33.38 -0.09
CA TYR A 224 -10.87 32.01 0.44
C TYR A 224 -10.29 31.98 1.85
N PRO A 225 -10.95 31.30 2.80
CA PRO A 225 -10.39 31.13 4.14
C PRO A 225 -9.10 30.30 4.09
N SER A 226 -8.25 30.47 5.10
CA SER A 226 -6.94 29.78 5.17
C SER A 226 -7.04 28.25 5.33
N ASP A 227 -8.18 27.77 5.82
CA ASP A 227 -8.53 26.37 6.01
C ASP A 227 -9.38 25.79 4.87
N PHE A 228 -9.45 26.49 3.74
CA PHE A 228 -10.20 26.01 2.57
C PHE A 228 -9.61 24.69 2.04
N SER A 229 -10.47 23.74 1.68
CA SER A 229 -10.10 22.38 1.28
C SER A 229 -9.12 22.31 0.10
N SER A 230 -9.15 23.32 -0.80
CA SER A 230 -8.19 23.42 -1.89
C SER A 230 -7.00 24.30 -1.49
N GLN A 231 -5.84 23.69 -1.24
CA GLN A 231 -4.59 24.40 -0.93
C GLN A 231 -4.19 25.41 -2.02
N GLY A 232 -4.58 25.16 -3.27
CA GLY A 232 -4.36 26.08 -4.37
C GLY A 232 -5.11 27.43 -4.21
N LEU A 233 -6.20 27.43 -3.44
CA LEU A 233 -7.08 28.59 -3.24
C LEU A 233 -7.05 29.11 -1.79
N ALA A 234 -6.68 28.29 -0.81
CA ALA A 234 -6.65 28.63 0.62
C ALA A 234 -5.89 29.94 0.89
N GLY A 235 -6.50 30.86 1.63
CA GLY A 235 -5.94 32.16 2.01
C GLY A 235 -5.76 33.15 0.86
N LYS A 236 -6.25 32.85 -0.36
CA LYS A 236 -6.08 33.71 -1.54
C LYS A 236 -7.31 34.55 -1.81
N VAL A 237 -7.07 35.69 -2.44
CA VAL A 237 -8.13 36.61 -2.90
C VAL A 237 -8.12 36.65 -4.43
N ILE A 238 -9.26 36.35 -5.04
CA ILE A 238 -9.39 36.20 -6.49
C ILE A 238 -10.55 37.02 -6.98
N ASP A 239 -10.31 37.81 -8.03
CA ASP A 239 -11.36 38.52 -8.79
C ASP A 239 -11.86 37.59 -9.91
N TYR A 240 -13.09 37.14 -9.78
CA TYR A 240 -13.74 36.27 -10.78
C TYR A 240 -14.58 37.07 -11.74
N THR A 241 -14.47 36.73 -13.01
CA THR A 241 -15.45 37.12 -14.04
C THR A 241 -16.19 35.84 -14.42
N ALA A 242 -17.46 35.76 -14.09
CA ALA A 242 -18.35 34.65 -14.36
C ALA A 242 -19.29 35.00 -15.51
N THR A 243 -19.28 34.21 -16.58
CA THR A 243 -20.26 34.30 -17.67
C THR A 243 -21.23 33.15 -17.51
N VAL A 244 -22.49 33.42 -17.28
CA VAL A 244 -23.54 32.46 -17.13
C VAL A 244 -23.91 31.86 -18.48
N THR A 245 -23.74 30.57 -18.69
CA THR A 245 -24.10 29.87 -19.93
C THR A 245 -25.47 29.19 -19.83
N GLY A 246 -25.92 28.85 -18.63
CA GLY A 246 -27.22 28.21 -18.42
C GLY A 246 -27.68 28.28 -16.97
N VAL A 247 -28.98 28.23 -16.79
CA VAL A 247 -29.63 28.09 -15.48
C VAL A 247 -30.52 26.86 -15.55
N SER A 248 -30.37 25.96 -14.63
CA SER A 248 -31.16 24.70 -14.55
C SER A 248 -31.69 24.51 -13.14
N ARG A 249 -32.89 23.96 -13.04
CA ARG A 249 -33.47 23.57 -11.77
C ARG A 249 -33.32 22.05 -11.60
N LYS A 250 -32.88 21.64 -10.43
CA LYS A 250 -32.91 20.24 -10.02
C LYS A 250 -34.34 19.79 -9.83
N GLU A 251 -34.82 18.91 -10.70
CA GLU A 251 -36.14 18.33 -10.61
C GLU A 251 -35.99 16.88 -10.11
N LEU A 252 -36.56 16.64 -8.94
CA LEU A 252 -36.58 15.33 -8.31
C LEU A 252 -37.68 14.50 -8.96
N PRO A 253 -37.42 13.26 -9.36
CA PRO A 253 -38.46 12.38 -9.90
C PRO A 253 -39.53 12.07 -8.85
N GLU A 254 -40.75 11.77 -9.29
CA GLU A 254 -41.78 11.23 -8.42
C GLU A 254 -41.38 9.81 -8.00
N VAL A 255 -41.58 9.50 -6.71
CA VAL A 255 -41.23 8.18 -6.13
C VAL A 255 -42.39 7.24 -6.40
N ASP A 256 -42.45 6.68 -7.60
CA ASP A 256 -43.47 5.75 -8.06
C ASP A 256 -42.86 4.45 -8.61
N ASP A 257 -43.76 3.56 -9.10
CA ASP A 257 -43.32 2.28 -9.66
C ASP A 257 -42.58 2.45 -10.99
N GLU A 258 -42.82 3.53 -11.74
CA GLU A 258 -42.16 3.81 -13.02
C GLU A 258 -40.69 4.23 -12.77
N TRP A 259 -40.48 5.09 -11.82
CA TRP A 259 -39.14 5.46 -11.37
C TRP A 259 -38.38 4.26 -10.79
N ALA A 260 -39.03 3.42 -9.97
CA ALA A 260 -38.41 2.22 -9.42
C ALA A 260 -37.87 1.28 -10.49
N LYS A 261 -38.60 1.11 -11.61
CA LYS A 261 -38.16 0.27 -12.75
C LYS A 261 -36.88 0.73 -13.42
N THR A 262 -36.49 1.98 -13.26
CA THR A 262 -35.23 2.50 -13.85
C THR A 262 -33.99 1.91 -13.20
N PHE A 263 -34.08 1.32 -12.00
CA PHE A 263 -32.95 0.75 -11.25
C PHE A 263 -32.63 -0.71 -11.56
N GLY A 264 -33.45 -1.39 -12.34
CA GLY A 264 -33.14 -2.75 -12.78
C GLY A 264 -34.34 -3.47 -13.38
N GLU A 265 -34.05 -4.43 -14.25
CA GLU A 265 -35.07 -5.26 -14.93
C GLU A 265 -35.90 -6.11 -13.97
N ASP A 266 -35.31 -6.44 -12.81
CA ASP A 266 -35.96 -7.24 -11.75
C ASP A 266 -36.72 -6.37 -10.73
N ILE A 267 -36.87 -5.07 -10.97
CA ILE A 267 -37.61 -4.15 -10.10
C ILE A 267 -38.87 -3.70 -10.81
N ASP A 268 -40.00 -4.26 -10.40
CA ASP A 268 -41.30 -4.01 -11.00
C ASP A 268 -42.15 -2.98 -10.26
N SER A 269 -41.80 -2.68 -9.02
CA SER A 269 -42.55 -1.74 -8.16
C SER A 269 -41.63 -1.06 -7.14
N LEU A 270 -42.12 0.05 -6.58
CA LEU A 270 -41.47 0.74 -5.47
C LEU A 270 -41.31 -0.17 -4.25
N GLN A 271 -42.23 -1.08 -4.01
CA GLN A 271 -42.09 -2.02 -2.89
C GLN A 271 -40.95 -2.99 -3.13
N THR A 272 -40.80 -3.52 -4.33
CA THR A 272 -39.67 -4.39 -4.72
C THR A 272 -38.34 -3.67 -4.54
N LEU A 273 -38.25 -2.37 -4.92
CA LEU A 273 -37.06 -1.56 -4.73
C LEU A 273 -36.74 -1.42 -3.21
N ARG A 274 -37.72 -1.12 -2.38
CA ARG A 274 -37.54 -1.02 -0.92
C ARG A 274 -37.07 -2.33 -0.30
N ASP A 275 -37.64 -3.44 -0.73
CA ASP A 275 -37.27 -4.77 -0.23
C ASP A 275 -35.82 -5.11 -0.61
N LYS A 276 -35.38 -4.81 -1.85
CA LYS A 276 -34.00 -4.97 -2.29
C LYS A 276 -33.04 -4.04 -1.55
N LEU A 277 -33.42 -2.79 -1.30
CA LEU A 277 -32.61 -1.86 -0.50
C LEU A 277 -32.43 -2.39 0.93
N ARG A 278 -33.51 -2.88 1.53
CA ARG A 278 -33.45 -3.48 2.87
C ARG A 278 -32.55 -4.71 2.89
N GLU A 279 -32.67 -5.58 1.91
CA GLU A 279 -31.82 -6.77 1.77
C GLU A 279 -30.33 -6.36 1.64
N ASN A 280 -30.02 -5.41 0.76
CA ASN A 280 -28.66 -4.90 0.57
C ASN A 280 -28.10 -4.25 1.82
N LEU A 281 -28.89 -3.43 2.52
CA LEU A 281 -28.46 -2.80 3.78
C LEU A 281 -28.23 -3.84 4.88
N THR A 282 -29.10 -4.85 4.95
CA THR A 282 -28.97 -5.95 5.92
C THR A 282 -27.71 -6.77 5.64
N GLU A 283 -27.43 -7.08 4.38
CA GLU A 283 -26.24 -7.81 3.99
C GLU A 283 -24.97 -7.00 4.29
N ARG A 284 -24.97 -5.70 3.99
CA ARG A 284 -23.84 -4.81 4.37
C ARG A 284 -23.64 -4.77 5.88
N ALA A 285 -24.70 -4.62 6.64
CA ALA A 285 -24.62 -4.61 8.10
C ALA A 285 -24.09 -5.95 8.64
N ARG A 286 -24.47 -7.09 8.02
CA ARG A 286 -23.97 -8.41 8.37
C ARG A 286 -22.47 -8.53 8.09
N VAL A 287 -22.04 -8.17 6.89
CA VAL A 287 -20.62 -8.21 6.49
C VAL A 287 -19.78 -7.30 7.40
N GLU A 288 -20.25 -6.09 7.66
CA GLU A 288 -19.58 -5.16 8.58
C GLU A 288 -19.46 -5.73 10.00
N SER A 289 -20.53 -6.35 10.51
CA SER A 289 -20.52 -7.01 11.82
C SER A 289 -19.54 -8.19 11.88
N GLU A 290 -19.42 -8.96 10.80
CA GLU A 290 -18.45 -10.05 10.69
C GLU A 290 -17.00 -9.53 10.65
N HIS A 291 -16.73 -8.44 9.94
CA HIS A 291 -15.42 -7.80 9.96
C HIS A 291 -15.05 -7.34 11.37
N ARG A 292 -15.94 -6.65 12.06
CA ARG A 292 -15.70 -6.21 13.45
C ARG A 292 -15.45 -7.38 14.42
N MET A 293 -16.17 -8.49 14.24
CA MET A 293 -15.89 -9.69 15.03
C MET A 293 -14.50 -10.26 14.75
N ARG A 294 -14.06 -10.27 13.48
CA ARG A 294 -12.71 -10.69 13.12
C ARG A 294 -11.66 -9.83 13.77
N ASP A 295 -11.85 -8.51 13.71
CA ASP A 295 -10.93 -7.54 14.32
C ASP A 295 -10.89 -7.70 15.85
N GLU A 296 -12.03 -7.92 16.50
CA GLU A 296 -12.11 -8.16 17.94
C GLU A 296 -11.44 -9.49 18.35
N VAL A 297 -11.63 -10.55 17.57
CA VAL A 297 -10.93 -11.83 17.77
C VAL A 297 -9.42 -11.64 17.67
N MET A 298 -8.96 -10.93 16.62
CA MET A 298 -7.55 -10.65 16.42
C MET A 298 -6.97 -9.78 17.52
N GLY A 299 -7.67 -8.73 17.95
CA GLY A 299 -7.24 -7.87 19.05
C GLY A 299 -7.04 -8.68 20.34
N LYS A 300 -8.05 -9.50 20.73
CA LYS A 300 -7.95 -10.36 21.91
C LYS A 300 -6.87 -11.42 21.82
N LEU A 301 -6.64 -11.95 20.61
CA LEU A 301 -5.56 -12.91 20.36
C LEU A 301 -4.19 -12.23 20.54
N LEU A 302 -4.03 -11.02 20.04
CA LEU A 302 -2.80 -10.22 20.18
C LEU A 302 -2.54 -9.81 21.63
N ASP A 303 -3.58 -9.39 22.35
CA ASP A 303 -3.49 -9.02 23.77
C ASP A 303 -3.08 -10.20 24.67
N ALA A 304 -3.52 -11.41 24.30
CA ALA A 304 -3.18 -12.64 25.04
C ALA A 304 -1.78 -13.16 24.74
N HIS A 305 -1.12 -12.70 23.67
CA HIS A 305 0.17 -13.20 23.20
C HIS A 305 1.13 -12.07 22.89
N GLU A 306 1.92 -11.67 23.88
CA GLU A 306 2.92 -10.64 23.72
C GLU A 306 4.28 -11.26 23.35
N PHE A 307 4.84 -10.87 22.20
CA PHE A 307 6.16 -11.29 21.74
C PHE A 307 6.74 -10.27 20.75
N ASP A 308 8.07 -10.30 20.63
CA ASP A 308 8.78 -9.41 19.71
C ASP A 308 8.77 -9.97 18.29
N VAL A 309 8.78 -9.07 17.30
CA VAL A 309 8.86 -9.40 15.88
C VAL A 309 10.19 -8.87 15.33
N PRO A 310 10.86 -9.58 14.39
CA PRO A 310 12.08 -9.11 13.77
C PRO A 310 11.95 -7.71 13.15
N GLU A 311 12.91 -6.85 13.48
CA GLU A 311 12.86 -5.43 13.10
C GLU A 311 12.90 -5.23 11.57
N SER A 312 13.63 -6.10 10.85
CA SER A 312 13.69 -6.08 9.39
C SER A 312 12.33 -6.34 8.74
N LEU A 313 11.53 -7.26 9.31
CA LEU A 313 10.17 -7.53 8.84
C LEU A 313 9.26 -6.33 9.09
N VAL A 314 9.33 -5.73 10.29
CA VAL A 314 8.51 -4.56 10.63
C VAL A 314 8.82 -3.42 9.67
N LYS A 315 10.10 -3.10 9.44
CA LYS A 315 10.50 -2.05 8.49
C LYS A 315 10.05 -2.33 7.06
N SER A 316 10.16 -3.58 6.62
CA SER A 316 9.72 -3.99 5.29
C SER A 316 8.20 -3.87 5.12
N GLN A 317 7.44 -4.31 6.11
CA GLN A 317 5.98 -4.21 6.10
C GLN A 317 5.51 -2.77 6.21
N ALA A 318 6.09 -1.97 7.12
CA ALA A 318 5.77 -0.55 7.27
C ALA A 318 6.01 0.23 5.98
N ARG A 319 7.11 -0.08 5.26
CA ARG A 319 7.37 0.53 3.95
C ARG A 319 6.26 0.19 2.94
N ARG A 320 5.82 -1.08 2.87
CA ARG A 320 4.73 -1.49 1.97
C ARG A 320 3.42 -0.78 2.32
N LEU A 321 3.09 -0.66 3.61
CA LEU A 321 1.90 0.06 4.06
C LEU A 321 1.98 1.54 3.67
N LEU A 322 3.13 2.17 3.88
CA LEU A 322 3.35 3.57 3.51
C LEU A 322 3.22 3.79 1.99
N GLU A 323 3.83 2.92 1.18
CA GLU A 323 3.73 2.97 -0.28
C GLU A 323 2.27 2.80 -0.76
N SER A 324 1.51 1.92 -0.12
CA SER A 324 0.08 1.74 -0.40
C SER A 324 -0.72 3.00 -0.05
N THR A 325 -0.50 3.56 1.15
CA THR A 325 -1.18 4.79 1.61
C THR A 325 -0.90 5.97 0.66
N VAL A 326 0.37 6.14 0.27
CA VAL A 326 0.75 7.19 -0.71
C VAL A 326 0.07 6.99 -2.06
N ARG A 327 -0.02 5.75 -2.53
CA ARG A 327 -0.71 5.40 -3.78
C ARG A 327 -2.21 5.73 -3.70
N ASP A 328 -2.85 5.39 -2.61
CA ASP A 328 -4.27 5.67 -2.37
C ASP A 328 -4.55 7.18 -2.30
N MET A 329 -3.66 7.95 -1.66
CA MET A 329 -3.73 9.41 -1.67
C MET A 329 -3.66 9.97 -3.10
N MET A 330 -2.71 9.48 -3.90
CA MET A 330 -2.57 9.91 -5.29
C MET A 330 -3.80 9.55 -6.15
N GLN A 331 -4.39 8.38 -5.95
CA GLN A 331 -5.62 7.97 -6.67
C GLN A 331 -6.81 8.86 -6.31
N ARG A 332 -6.85 9.37 -5.09
CA ARG A 332 -7.88 10.35 -4.64
C ARG A 332 -7.57 11.78 -5.05
N GLY A 333 -6.51 12.01 -5.86
CA GLY A 333 -6.11 13.33 -6.33
C GLY A 333 -5.36 14.17 -5.30
N MET A 334 -4.97 13.59 -4.18
CA MET A 334 -4.15 14.23 -3.15
C MET A 334 -2.67 13.95 -3.42
N ASP A 335 -1.91 14.98 -3.83
CA ASP A 335 -0.45 14.83 -3.97
C ASP A 335 0.23 14.99 -2.61
N PRO A 336 0.86 13.93 -2.07
CA PRO A 336 1.52 13.97 -0.77
C PRO A 336 2.65 15.01 -0.66
N ARG A 337 3.20 15.46 -1.80
CA ARG A 337 4.28 16.46 -1.84
C ARG A 337 3.77 17.87 -1.57
N ASN A 338 2.50 18.12 -1.83
CA ASN A 338 1.85 19.42 -1.69
C ASN A 338 1.14 19.57 -0.33
N GLN A 339 1.18 18.54 0.51
CA GLN A 339 0.60 18.55 1.86
C GLN A 339 1.71 18.61 2.90
N GLU A 340 1.54 19.38 3.96
CA GLU A 340 2.40 19.38 5.14
C GLU A 340 2.12 18.13 5.97
N LEU A 341 2.52 16.95 5.43
CA LEU A 341 2.38 15.69 6.13
C LEU A 341 3.51 15.51 7.13
N ASP A 342 3.16 15.16 8.35
CA ASP A 342 4.12 14.70 9.35
C ASP A 342 4.56 13.26 9.02
N TRP A 343 5.60 13.16 8.19
CA TRP A 343 6.13 11.88 7.71
C TRP A 343 6.69 11.01 8.84
N GLU A 344 7.23 11.63 9.89
CA GLU A 344 7.79 10.90 11.04
C GLU A 344 6.66 10.23 11.84
N ASN A 345 5.59 10.96 12.10
CA ASN A 345 4.39 10.42 12.75
C ASN A 345 3.73 9.34 11.89
N LEU A 346 3.57 9.58 10.58
CA LEU A 346 2.99 8.60 9.66
C LEU A 346 3.82 7.31 9.61
N GLN A 347 5.14 7.42 9.54
CA GLN A 347 6.04 6.27 9.58
C GLN A 347 5.89 5.50 10.90
N GLY A 348 5.86 6.19 12.04
CA GLY A 348 5.66 5.57 13.35
C GLY A 348 4.32 4.81 13.44
N MET A 349 3.24 5.39 12.91
CA MET A 349 1.95 4.71 12.82
C MET A 349 2.01 3.46 11.93
N MET A 350 2.71 3.53 10.79
CA MET A 350 2.87 2.37 9.91
C MET A 350 3.73 1.27 10.55
N GLU A 351 4.74 1.62 11.34
CA GLU A 351 5.56 0.64 12.07
C GLU A 351 4.76 -0.06 13.19
N ALA A 352 3.94 0.69 13.92
CA ALA A 352 3.05 0.12 14.93
C ALA A 352 2.06 -0.87 14.30
N ARG A 353 1.38 -0.45 13.22
CA ARG A 353 0.45 -1.30 12.48
C ARG A 353 1.14 -2.53 11.87
N ALA A 354 2.32 -2.34 11.26
CA ALA A 354 3.10 -3.44 10.72
C ALA A 354 3.46 -4.48 11.80
N THR A 355 3.75 -4.04 13.03
CA THR A 355 4.05 -4.92 14.14
C THR A 355 2.84 -5.76 14.53
N GLU A 356 1.65 -5.15 14.60
CA GLU A 356 0.39 -5.85 14.90
C GLU A 356 0.03 -6.84 13.78
N ASP A 357 0.10 -6.43 12.51
CA ASP A 357 -0.16 -7.28 11.34
C ASP A 357 0.76 -8.52 11.32
N LEU A 358 2.05 -8.31 11.61
CA LEU A 358 3.03 -9.40 11.64
C LEU A 358 2.82 -10.33 12.83
N ARG A 359 2.54 -9.79 14.03
CA ARG A 359 2.16 -10.61 15.20
C ARG A 359 0.94 -11.46 14.88
N GLY A 360 -0.10 -10.86 14.30
CA GLY A 360 -1.31 -11.55 13.89
C GLY A 360 -1.03 -12.68 12.90
N SER A 361 -0.23 -12.40 11.87
CA SER A 361 0.15 -13.40 10.86
C SER A 361 0.93 -14.58 11.47
N ILE A 362 1.88 -14.29 12.36
CA ILE A 362 2.65 -15.34 13.05
C ILE A 362 1.77 -16.21 13.93
N LEU A 363 0.82 -15.60 14.68
CA LEU A 363 -0.13 -16.34 15.52
C LEU A 363 -1.05 -17.21 14.68
N LEU A 364 -1.63 -16.67 13.60
CA LEU A 364 -2.50 -17.45 12.70
C LEU A 364 -1.75 -18.62 12.06
N GLU A 365 -0.49 -18.41 11.67
CA GLU A 365 0.36 -19.48 11.14
C GLU A 365 0.59 -20.59 12.19
N ARG A 366 0.91 -20.21 13.44
CA ARG A 366 1.08 -21.17 14.52
C ARG A 366 -0.20 -21.92 14.88
N ILE A 367 -1.35 -21.25 14.85
CA ILE A 367 -2.66 -21.88 15.05
C ILE A 367 -2.96 -22.84 13.90
N ALA A 368 -2.68 -22.43 12.66
CA ALA A 368 -2.86 -23.29 11.49
C ALA A 368 -1.98 -24.54 11.56
N ASP A 369 -0.74 -24.42 12.05
CA ASP A 369 0.15 -25.56 12.31
C ASP A 369 -0.43 -26.49 13.39
N ALA A 370 -0.89 -25.92 14.50
CA ALA A 370 -1.44 -26.68 15.65
C ALA A 370 -2.74 -27.42 15.32
N GLU A 371 -3.56 -26.85 14.44
CA GLU A 371 -4.85 -27.43 14.00
C GLU A 371 -4.73 -28.18 12.67
N GLU A 372 -3.51 -28.35 12.13
CA GLU A 372 -3.23 -29.04 10.86
C GLU A 372 -4.06 -28.50 9.68
N ILE A 373 -4.24 -27.16 9.64
CA ILE A 373 -5.02 -26.48 8.60
C ILE A 373 -4.18 -26.37 7.33
N GLU A 374 -4.62 -27.02 6.27
CA GLU A 374 -4.05 -26.86 4.93
C GLU A 374 -5.14 -26.51 3.91
N PRO A 375 -4.91 -25.56 3.01
CA PRO A 375 -5.82 -25.29 1.90
C PRO A 375 -5.70 -26.41 0.86
N SER A 376 -6.84 -26.84 0.34
CA SER A 376 -6.86 -27.82 -0.75
C SER A 376 -6.47 -27.16 -2.09
N ALA A 377 -6.03 -27.98 -3.04
CA ALA A 377 -5.73 -27.47 -4.39
C ALA A 377 -6.93 -26.81 -5.07
N GLU A 378 -8.15 -27.31 -4.77
CA GLU A 378 -9.40 -26.74 -5.29
C GLU A 378 -9.71 -25.34 -4.71
N GLU A 379 -9.34 -25.11 -3.46
CA GLU A 379 -9.53 -23.78 -2.82
C GLU A 379 -8.55 -22.77 -3.38
N ILE A 380 -7.30 -23.17 -3.58
CA ILE A 380 -6.27 -22.33 -4.23
C ILE A 380 -6.73 -21.97 -5.66
N GLU A 381 -7.26 -22.94 -6.40
CA GLU A 381 -7.75 -22.71 -7.76
C GLU A 381 -8.91 -21.71 -7.79
N ARG A 382 -9.89 -21.86 -6.90
CA ARG A 382 -11.00 -20.93 -6.78
C ARG A 382 -10.53 -19.50 -6.43
N GLU A 383 -9.53 -19.37 -5.55
CA GLU A 383 -8.98 -18.06 -5.21
C GLU A 383 -8.27 -17.42 -6.43
N ILE A 384 -7.55 -18.22 -7.23
CA ILE A 384 -6.96 -17.77 -8.50
C ILE A 384 -8.04 -17.31 -9.48
N GLU A 385 -9.16 -18.03 -9.57
CA GLU A 385 -10.30 -17.64 -10.40
C GLU A 385 -10.91 -16.29 -9.96
N VAL A 386 -11.07 -16.09 -8.65
CA VAL A 386 -11.58 -14.81 -8.10
C VAL A 386 -10.62 -13.66 -8.43
N ILE A 387 -9.30 -13.86 -8.27
CA ILE A 387 -8.29 -12.87 -8.63
C ILE A 387 -8.36 -12.55 -10.13
N ALA A 388 -8.49 -13.58 -10.98
CA ALA A 388 -8.57 -13.41 -12.43
C ALA A 388 -9.81 -12.62 -12.85
N GLN A 389 -10.96 -12.88 -12.22
CA GLN A 389 -12.19 -12.12 -12.45
C GLN A 389 -12.05 -10.65 -12.04
N GLY A 390 -11.48 -10.40 -10.85
CA GLY A 390 -11.25 -9.05 -10.35
C GLY A 390 -10.27 -8.25 -11.23
N ALA A 391 -9.21 -8.89 -11.70
CA ALA A 391 -8.22 -8.30 -12.59
C ALA A 391 -8.65 -8.20 -14.05
N ARG A 392 -9.82 -8.78 -14.42
CA ARG A 392 -10.31 -8.92 -15.80
C ARG A 392 -9.30 -9.60 -16.74
N GLN A 393 -8.57 -10.58 -16.21
CA GLN A 393 -7.57 -11.38 -16.92
C GLN A 393 -8.00 -12.84 -17.00
N SER A 394 -7.36 -13.63 -17.88
CA SER A 394 -7.61 -15.06 -17.90
C SER A 394 -6.91 -15.76 -16.72
N VAL A 395 -7.51 -16.83 -16.21
CA VAL A 395 -6.95 -17.66 -15.12
C VAL A 395 -5.52 -18.13 -15.46
N GLU A 396 -5.26 -18.45 -16.72
CA GLU A 396 -3.96 -18.91 -17.21
C GLU A 396 -2.90 -17.80 -17.14
N GLN A 397 -3.25 -16.53 -17.45
CA GLN A 397 -2.36 -15.39 -17.36
C GLN A 397 -2.00 -15.08 -15.90
N VAL A 398 -3.00 -15.07 -15.02
CA VAL A 398 -2.80 -14.86 -13.58
C VAL A 398 -1.93 -15.99 -12.99
N ARG A 399 -2.21 -17.24 -13.32
CA ARG A 399 -1.40 -18.37 -12.88
C ARG A 399 0.05 -18.26 -13.36
N ALA A 400 0.27 -17.94 -14.62
CA ALA A 400 1.62 -17.76 -15.17
C ALA A 400 2.40 -16.63 -14.47
N ALA A 401 1.73 -15.54 -14.10
CA ALA A 401 2.31 -14.45 -13.33
C ALA A 401 2.66 -14.90 -11.90
N LEU A 402 1.73 -15.57 -11.22
CA LEU A 402 1.92 -16.10 -9.87
C LEU A 402 3.06 -17.12 -9.80
N THR A 403 3.13 -18.05 -10.76
CA THR A 403 4.20 -19.07 -10.80
C THR A 403 5.57 -18.43 -10.97
N LYS A 404 5.69 -17.37 -11.79
CA LYS A 404 6.96 -16.63 -11.96
C LYS A 404 7.44 -15.93 -10.69
N GLN A 405 6.51 -15.47 -9.86
CA GLN A 405 6.76 -14.67 -8.65
C GLN A 405 6.68 -15.50 -7.35
N GLY A 406 6.41 -16.80 -7.42
CA GLY A 406 6.17 -17.65 -6.24
C GLY A 406 4.84 -17.34 -5.53
N GLY A 407 3.92 -16.65 -6.20
CA GLY A 407 2.67 -16.15 -5.61
C GLY A 407 1.65 -17.23 -5.23
N GLU A 408 1.74 -18.44 -5.77
CA GLU A 408 0.86 -19.56 -5.37
C GLU A 408 1.01 -19.90 -3.88
N ARG A 409 2.25 -19.85 -3.36
CA ARG A 409 2.51 -20.06 -1.93
C ARG A 409 1.88 -18.93 -1.09
N SER A 410 2.00 -17.70 -1.53
CA SER A 410 1.36 -16.56 -0.85
C SER A 410 -0.17 -16.67 -0.81
N ILE A 411 -0.81 -17.23 -1.85
CA ILE A 411 -2.25 -17.51 -1.84
C ILE A 411 -2.57 -18.62 -0.83
N ALA A 412 -1.78 -19.68 -0.81
CA ALA A 412 -1.97 -20.77 0.15
C ALA A 412 -1.83 -20.28 1.59
N ASP A 413 -0.80 -19.47 1.90
CA ASP A 413 -0.58 -18.90 3.23
C ASP A 413 -1.77 -17.99 3.63
N ARG A 414 -2.27 -17.16 2.71
CA ARG A 414 -3.44 -16.29 2.96
C ARG A 414 -4.71 -17.10 3.24
N LEU A 415 -4.95 -18.16 2.46
CA LEU A 415 -6.08 -19.06 2.68
C LEU A 415 -5.96 -19.80 4.02
N ARG A 416 -4.74 -20.18 4.39
CA ARG A 416 -4.44 -20.83 5.65
C ARG A 416 -4.75 -19.91 6.84
N HIS A 417 -4.31 -18.66 6.79
CA HIS A 417 -4.61 -17.66 7.81
C HIS A 417 -6.12 -17.38 7.90
N ARG A 418 -6.82 -17.26 6.75
CA ARG A 418 -8.28 -17.07 6.71
C ARG A 418 -9.00 -18.22 7.41
N LYS A 419 -8.65 -19.47 7.08
CA LYS A 419 -9.24 -20.66 7.72
C LYS A 419 -8.94 -20.74 9.22
N ALA A 420 -7.74 -20.36 9.64
CA ALA A 420 -7.40 -20.31 11.06
C ALA A 420 -8.26 -19.28 11.80
N LEU A 421 -8.46 -18.09 11.19
CA LEU A 421 -9.31 -17.05 11.75
C LEU A 421 -10.79 -17.49 11.77
N ASP A 422 -11.29 -18.11 10.72
CA ASP A 422 -12.66 -18.65 10.67
C ASP A 422 -12.86 -19.71 11.77
N LEU A 423 -11.89 -20.61 11.99
CA LEU A 423 -11.91 -21.57 13.09
C LEU A 423 -11.95 -20.89 14.46
N LEU A 424 -11.22 -19.79 14.65
CA LEU A 424 -11.28 -19.00 15.90
C LEU A 424 -12.65 -18.43 16.13
N ILE A 425 -13.30 -17.89 15.09
CA ILE A 425 -14.65 -17.33 15.15
C ILE A 425 -15.69 -18.41 15.44
N GLU A 426 -15.59 -19.57 14.79
CA GLU A 426 -16.49 -20.72 15.04
C GLU A 426 -16.41 -21.22 16.48
N ASN A 427 -15.23 -21.17 17.09
CA ASN A 427 -15.02 -21.57 18.47
C ASN A 427 -15.18 -20.43 19.49
N ALA A 428 -15.45 -19.19 19.03
CA ALA A 428 -15.66 -18.05 19.90
C ALA A 428 -17.01 -18.12 20.63
N ARG A 429 -17.05 -17.51 21.79
CA ARG A 429 -18.31 -17.27 22.54
C ARG A 429 -18.89 -15.96 22.09
N VAL A 430 -19.80 -16.03 21.13
CA VAL A 430 -20.42 -14.83 20.55
C VAL A 430 -21.58 -14.38 21.45
N SER A 431 -21.55 -13.13 21.91
CA SER A 431 -22.67 -12.45 22.57
C SER A 431 -23.29 -11.42 21.61
N ASP A 432 -24.61 -11.42 21.49
CA ASP A 432 -25.29 -10.38 20.72
C ASP A 432 -25.40 -9.11 21.58
N GLU A 433 -24.83 -8.01 21.13
CA GLU A 433 -24.89 -6.72 21.77
C GLU A 433 -25.57 -5.68 20.87
N GLU A 434 -26.22 -4.70 21.52
CA GLU A 434 -26.81 -3.58 20.79
C GLU A 434 -25.73 -2.77 20.05
N TRP A 435 -26.07 -2.35 18.85
CA TRP A 435 -25.24 -1.41 18.07
C TRP A 435 -25.04 -0.11 18.84
N ARG A 436 -23.80 0.33 18.95
CA ARG A 436 -23.44 1.64 19.49
C ARG A 436 -22.62 2.39 18.45
N GLU A 437 -23.01 3.61 18.19
CA GLU A 437 -22.36 4.48 17.18
C GLU A 437 -20.99 4.98 17.62
N ASP A 438 -20.67 4.91 18.93
CA ASP A 438 -19.50 5.52 19.57
C ASP A 438 -18.19 4.70 19.52
N ALA A 439 -18.17 3.56 18.86
CA ALA A 439 -16.89 2.94 18.54
C ALA A 439 -16.37 3.61 17.25
N PRO A 440 -15.22 4.34 17.28
CA PRO A 440 -14.59 4.73 16.03
C PRO A 440 -14.47 3.46 15.19
N PRO A 441 -14.77 3.49 13.88
CA PRO A 441 -14.44 2.35 13.05
C PRO A 441 -12.95 2.13 13.27
N THR A 442 -12.59 0.99 13.83
CA THR A 442 -11.23 0.50 13.65
C THR A 442 -11.05 0.61 12.14
N GLU A 443 -10.15 1.49 11.69
CA GLU A 443 -9.94 1.68 10.25
C GLU A 443 -9.83 0.28 9.69
N ALA A 444 -10.86 -0.11 8.93
CA ALA A 444 -10.93 -1.43 8.37
C ALA A 444 -9.60 -1.63 7.68
N ALA A 445 -8.85 -2.63 8.12
CA ALA A 445 -7.67 -3.04 7.38
C ALA A 445 -8.12 -3.05 5.91
N PRO A 446 -7.46 -2.33 5.00
CA PRO A 446 -7.86 -2.35 3.61
C PRO A 446 -8.01 -3.82 3.29
N GLU A 447 -9.20 -4.21 2.82
CA GLU A 447 -9.41 -5.57 2.31
C GLU A 447 -8.13 -5.93 1.60
N ALA A 448 -7.53 -7.06 2.01
CA ALA A 448 -6.24 -7.51 1.49
C ALA A 448 -6.31 -7.30 -0.01
N ALA A 449 -5.60 -6.27 -0.47
CA ALA A 449 -5.73 -5.76 -1.81
C ALA A 449 -5.80 -6.96 -2.73
N THR A 450 -6.93 -7.14 -3.37
CA THR A 450 -7.00 -8.02 -4.54
C THR A 450 -5.74 -7.70 -5.29
N ALA A 451 -4.82 -8.66 -5.34
CA ALA A 451 -3.49 -8.46 -5.90
C ALA A 451 -3.66 -7.82 -7.27
N GLN A 452 -3.62 -6.50 -7.30
CA GLN A 452 -3.40 -5.79 -8.54
C GLN A 452 -2.02 -6.25 -8.95
N ALA A 453 -2.02 -7.11 -9.94
CA ALA A 453 -0.80 -7.48 -10.63
C ALA A 453 -0.08 -6.16 -10.92
N ASP A 454 1.07 -6.01 -10.32
CA ASP A 454 1.99 -4.91 -10.59
C ASP A 454 2.17 -4.90 -12.10
N GLU A 455 1.53 -3.97 -12.80
CA GLU A 455 1.83 -3.67 -14.18
C GLU A 455 3.24 -3.08 -14.18
N THR A 456 4.23 -3.93 -14.02
CA THR A 456 5.59 -3.58 -14.40
C THR A 456 5.58 -3.36 -15.89
N ASN A 457 5.48 -2.09 -16.22
CA ASN A 457 6.16 -1.41 -17.31
C ASN A 457 6.88 -2.36 -18.28
N ALA A 458 6.12 -2.98 -19.17
CA ALA A 458 6.66 -3.54 -20.40
C ALA A 458 6.96 -2.36 -21.31
N GLY A 459 8.23 -1.97 -21.34
CA GLY A 459 8.75 -0.94 -22.20
C GLY A 459 8.24 -1.07 -23.63
N GLY A 460 7.41 -0.12 -24.01
CA GLY A 460 7.12 0.13 -25.41
C GLY A 460 8.35 0.70 -26.09
N GLU A 461 9.11 -0.14 -26.73
CA GLU A 461 10.01 0.27 -27.80
C GLU A 461 9.19 0.91 -28.90
N THR A 462 9.26 2.21 -28.99
CA THR A 462 8.83 2.92 -30.20
C THR A 462 9.90 2.71 -31.27
N PRO A 463 9.55 2.28 -32.49
CA PRO A 463 10.50 2.14 -33.56
C PRO A 463 10.97 3.54 -34.02
N SER A 464 12.29 3.71 -34.03
CA SER A 464 13.00 4.81 -34.64
C SER A 464 12.60 4.97 -36.10
N GLY A 465 11.92 6.07 -36.39
CA GLY A 465 11.79 6.57 -37.78
C GLY A 465 13.06 7.30 -38.16
N GLU A 466 13.76 6.75 -39.16
CA GLU A 466 14.81 7.42 -39.89
C GLU A 466 14.30 8.74 -40.48
N ALA A 467 14.98 9.83 -40.21
CA ALA A 467 14.95 11.02 -41.04
C ALA A 467 16.39 11.48 -41.29
N LYS A 468 16.67 11.47 -42.58
CA LYS A 468 17.89 11.78 -43.29
C LYS A 468 18.56 13.08 -42.87
N ALA A 469 19.87 12.99 -42.99
CA ALA A 469 20.86 14.06 -43.08
C ALA A 469 20.45 15.23 -44.01
N GLY A 470 20.69 16.43 -43.50
CA GLY A 470 20.88 17.64 -44.26
C GLY A 470 22.13 18.33 -43.73
N ASP A 471 23.15 18.24 -44.54
CA ASP A 471 24.43 18.92 -44.50
C ASP A 471 24.21 20.44 -44.57
N GLU A 472 24.88 21.23 -43.74
CA GLU A 472 25.45 22.52 -44.20
C GLU A 472 26.43 23.07 -43.16
N GLN A 473 27.57 23.36 -43.70
CA GLN A 473 28.78 23.96 -43.18
C GLN A 473 28.66 25.44 -42.80
N VAL A 474 29.77 25.90 -42.19
CA VAL A 474 30.34 27.26 -42.07
C VAL A 474 29.99 27.96 -40.74
N GLY A 475 30.94 28.20 -39.80
CA GLY A 475 32.19 28.93 -39.94
C GLY A 475 32.17 30.16 -39.05
N SER A 476 33.01 30.17 -38.14
CA SER A 476 33.83 31.19 -37.49
C SER A 476 34.02 30.92 -36.00
#